data_292aae6221a73f99972702e0800b6079
#
_entry.id   292aae6221a73f99972702e0800b6079
#
_cell.length_a   1.000
_cell.length_b   1.000
_cell.length_c   1.000
_cell.angle_alpha   90.00
_cell.angle_beta   90.00
_cell.angle_gamma   90.00
#
_symmetry.space_group_name_H-M   'P 1'
#
loop_
_entity.id
_entity.type
_entity.pdbx_description
1 polymer ?
#
loop_
_entity_poly.entity_id
_entity_poly.type
_entity_poly.pdbx_seq_one_letter_code
_entity_poly.pdbx_strand_id
1 'polypeptide(L)'
;MIWFSRKTEVTQPRPRRRVGCLSGCLIFFAVYFICSALLGWLMGDMLSGSTVKLEDKTVYRLQLKGELVEQAQKEDPFAGLMGSVPYYNNYASGETVGLDDILSNIRLAKNDDKILGIWLDGAELATAPANAKAIRDALLDFKTSGKWIIASAKSYGQTNYYIASVADRICLDPTGDVNWNGLAAQKMYYTRLMEKIGVEMQILKVGTFKSAVEPYFRTSMSEADKKQTKEYMDGIWSEYKSAVSASRHLSVEQLDALADRYMGLQPAEEQLKTGLVDTIVYMQDMDSLLRVYTGTKDYNLLTTTKLAQVKRPESKAKDKVAVLYLEGGITDDSGDGIVGTDVVKTLKKIRKDKDIKALVLRVNSPGGSADASEQIWHAIQNIKSDSIPVVVSMGDYAASGGYYISCGADYIYAEPTTITGSIGIFGTVPNFSKIRNKVGLDIDGVTTNKHSDLNGNIIYKGMNAEEHALMQTMVERGYDLFTSRCAAGRHVEQSYIKSIGEGRVWLGSKGVEIGIVDELGNIDSAIAKAVELAHLENYKLAYYPEVKDPLEDLLKAFDKTTDEERLIMKVREFCSKPRVMALMPEVTIQ
;
A
#
# COMPACT_ATOMS: atom_id res chain seq x y z
N MET A 1 -44.00 72.33 -54.54
CA MET A 1 -44.93 71.59 -55.41
C MET A 1 -44.10 70.74 -56.36
N ILE A 2 -43.87 69.51 -56.15
CA ILE A 2 -43.65 68.44 -57.13
C ILE A 2 -43.70 67.11 -56.35
N TRP A 3 -44.68 66.31 -56.67
CA TRP A 3 -44.96 64.98 -56.19
C TRP A 3 -44.00 63.99 -56.86
N PHE A 4 -43.36 63.09 -56.11
CA PHE A 4 -42.70 61.88 -56.62
C PHE A 4 -43.33 60.64 -55.95
N SER A 5 -44.14 59.95 -56.79
CA SER A 5 -44.67 58.60 -56.47
C SER A 5 -43.58 57.59 -56.55
N ARG A 6 -43.31 56.85 -55.44
CA ARG A 6 -42.50 55.64 -55.43
C ARG A 6 -43.43 54.42 -55.52
N LYS A 7 -43.30 53.70 -56.62
CA LYS A 7 -43.85 52.35 -56.76
C LYS A 7 -43.11 51.39 -55.84
N THR A 8 -43.84 50.73 -54.94
CA THR A 8 -43.34 49.59 -54.13
C THR A 8 -43.49 48.31 -54.94
N GLU A 9 -42.39 47.73 -55.36
CA GLU A 9 -42.34 46.34 -55.86
C GLU A 9 -42.55 45.35 -54.71
N VAL A 10 -43.63 44.57 -54.83
CA VAL A 10 -43.91 43.43 -53.91
C VAL A 10 -43.08 42.22 -54.37
N THR A 11 -42.02 41.95 -53.70
CA THR A 11 -41.25 40.69 -53.87
C THR A 11 -42.00 39.52 -53.23
N GLN A 12 -42.42 38.56 -54.05
CA GLN A 12 -42.99 37.28 -53.55
C GLN A 12 -41.96 36.46 -52.76
N PRO A 13 -42.32 35.85 -51.60
CA PRO A 13 -41.41 34.98 -50.85
C PRO A 13 -41.21 33.67 -51.60
N ARG A 14 -39.93 33.27 -51.77
CA ARG A 14 -39.55 31.96 -52.30
C ARG A 14 -40.05 30.84 -51.36
N PRO A 15 -40.58 29.72 -51.92
CA PRO A 15 -41.05 28.60 -51.10
C PRO A 15 -39.88 27.97 -50.31
N ARG A 16 -39.96 28.01 -48.99
CA ARG A 16 -39.06 27.20 -48.10
C ARG A 16 -39.35 25.73 -48.36
N ARG A 17 -38.36 25.00 -48.90
CA ARG A 17 -38.41 23.56 -48.96
C ARG A 17 -38.49 23.03 -47.49
N ARG A 18 -39.63 22.48 -47.11
CA ARG A 18 -39.79 21.69 -45.89
C ARG A 18 -38.99 20.42 -46.10
N VAL A 19 -37.83 20.34 -45.45
CA VAL A 19 -37.14 19.05 -45.25
C VAL A 19 -38.10 18.21 -44.43
N GLY A 20 -38.63 17.14 -44.99
CA GLY A 20 -39.65 16.33 -44.34
C GLY A 20 -39.08 15.72 -43.06
N CYS A 21 -39.91 15.57 -42.03
CA CYS A 21 -39.58 15.03 -40.73
C CYS A 21 -38.86 13.64 -40.81
N LEU A 22 -39.17 12.85 -41.83
CA LEU A 22 -38.52 11.59 -42.18
C LEU A 22 -37.03 11.73 -42.55
N SER A 23 -36.65 12.78 -43.29
CA SER A 23 -35.25 13.02 -43.65
C SER A 23 -34.41 13.47 -42.44
N GLY A 24 -35.02 14.23 -41.50
CA GLY A 24 -34.37 14.61 -40.23
C GLY A 24 -34.14 13.43 -39.32
N CYS A 25 -35.10 12.53 -39.19
CA CYS A 25 -34.96 11.30 -38.43
C CYS A 25 -33.90 10.37 -39.03
N LEU A 26 -33.86 10.21 -40.36
CA LEU A 26 -32.85 9.38 -41.03
C LEU A 26 -31.42 9.92 -40.82
N ILE A 27 -31.23 11.23 -40.87
CA ILE A 27 -29.94 11.87 -40.62
C ILE A 27 -29.57 11.69 -39.14
N PHE A 28 -30.51 11.86 -38.21
CA PHE A 28 -30.27 11.64 -36.78
C PHE A 28 -29.84 10.18 -36.47
N PHE A 29 -30.58 9.21 -37.04
CA PHE A 29 -30.20 7.79 -36.88
C PHE A 29 -28.88 7.46 -37.56
N ALA A 30 -28.57 8.02 -38.72
CA ALA A 30 -27.28 7.82 -39.37
C ALA A 30 -26.11 8.40 -38.53
N VAL A 31 -26.28 9.62 -38.01
CA VAL A 31 -25.30 10.25 -37.12
C VAL A 31 -25.15 9.45 -35.80
N TYR A 32 -26.28 9.00 -35.22
CA TYR A 32 -26.26 8.15 -34.02
C TYR A 32 -25.53 6.84 -34.28
N PHE A 33 -25.80 6.15 -35.40
CA PHE A 33 -25.09 4.89 -35.75
C PHE A 33 -23.61 5.12 -36.05
N ILE A 34 -23.23 6.21 -36.71
CA ILE A 34 -21.84 6.58 -36.97
C ILE A 34 -21.12 6.92 -35.65
N CYS A 35 -21.74 7.71 -34.78
CA CYS A 35 -21.17 7.99 -33.45
C CYS A 35 -21.07 6.75 -32.57
N SER A 36 -22.07 5.87 -32.59
CA SER A 36 -22.04 4.61 -31.85
C SER A 36 -21.01 3.64 -32.40
N ALA A 37 -20.85 3.57 -33.72
CA ALA A 37 -19.81 2.75 -34.37
C ALA A 37 -18.40 3.31 -34.13
N LEU A 38 -18.21 4.63 -34.18
CA LEU A 38 -16.96 5.31 -33.80
C LEU A 38 -16.64 5.14 -32.32
N LEU A 39 -17.64 5.28 -31.46
CA LEU A 39 -17.50 5.07 -30.03
C LEU A 39 -17.16 3.58 -29.74
N GLY A 40 -17.85 2.65 -30.39
CA GLY A 40 -17.58 1.21 -30.29
C GLY A 40 -16.21 0.82 -30.84
N TRP A 41 -15.74 1.47 -31.91
CA TRP A 41 -14.39 1.27 -32.45
C TRP A 41 -13.32 1.87 -31.53
N LEU A 42 -13.49 3.11 -31.04
CA LEU A 42 -12.65 3.75 -30.03
C LEU A 42 -12.62 2.95 -28.72
N MET A 43 -13.77 2.52 -28.25
CA MET A 43 -13.86 1.67 -27.05
C MET A 43 -13.27 0.28 -27.31
N GLY A 44 -13.43 -0.30 -28.48
CA GLY A 44 -12.84 -1.58 -28.87
C GLY A 44 -11.31 -1.53 -28.91
N ASP A 45 -10.74 -0.45 -29.39
CA ASP A 45 -9.28 -0.22 -29.42
C ASP A 45 -8.73 0.08 -28.00
N MET A 46 -9.49 0.79 -27.17
CA MET A 46 -9.18 1.02 -25.75
C MET A 46 -9.35 -0.25 -24.87
N LEU A 47 -10.31 -1.11 -25.21
CA LEU A 47 -10.61 -2.36 -24.47
C LEU A 47 -9.77 -3.56 -24.96
N SER A 48 -9.28 -3.53 -26.21
CA SER A 48 -8.26 -4.47 -26.64
C SER A 48 -6.93 -4.03 -26.02
N GLY A 49 -6.67 -4.44 -24.78
CA GLY A 49 -5.36 -4.23 -24.14
C GLY A 49 -4.29 -4.60 -25.14
N SER A 50 -3.60 -3.59 -25.71
CA SER A 50 -2.57 -3.79 -26.71
C SER A 50 -1.48 -4.67 -26.09
N THR A 51 -1.42 -5.93 -26.50
CA THR A 51 -0.33 -6.82 -26.08
C THR A 51 0.98 -6.22 -26.57
N VAL A 52 1.80 -5.76 -25.65
CA VAL A 52 3.14 -5.25 -25.96
C VAL A 52 4.01 -6.41 -26.43
N LYS A 53 4.60 -6.28 -27.61
CA LYS A 53 5.55 -7.28 -28.12
C LYS A 53 6.94 -6.92 -27.60
N LEU A 54 7.58 -7.88 -26.95
CA LEU A 54 8.97 -7.73 -26.55
C LEU A 54 9.88 -7.85 -27.80
N GLU A 55 10.61 -6.79 -28.09
CA GLU A 55 11.54 -6.69 -29.22
C GLU A 55 12.98 -6.93 -28.76
N ASP A 56 13.86 -7.32 -29.71
CA ASP A 56 15.27 -7.48 -29.42
C ASP A 56 15.91 -6.14 -29.00
N LYS A 57 16.98 -6.21 -28.22
CA LYS A 57 17.72 -5.04 -27.72
C LYS A 57 16.84 -4.13 -26.83
N THR A 58 15.98 -4.73 -26.04
CA THR A 58 15.16 -4.00 -25.06
C THR A 58 15.97 -3.72 -23.79
N VAL A 59 15.79 -2.54 -23.22
CA VAL A 59 16.21 -2.15 -21.87
C VAL A 59 14.97 -2.00 -21.02
N TYR A 60 14.92 -2.68 -19.89
CA TYR A 60 13.88 -2.45 -18.90
C TYR A 60 14.17 -1.17 -18.12
N ARG A 61 13.37 -0.14 -18.37
CA ARG A 61 13.42 1.11 -17.63
C ARG A 61 12.51 1.01 -16.41
N LEU A 62 13.09 0.67 -15.26
CA LEU A 62 12.39 0.69 -13.97
C LEU A 62 12.41 2.12 -13.42
N GLN A 63 11.27 2.79 -13.56
CA GLN A 63 11.09 4.13 -13.03
C GLN A 63 10.82 4.04 -11.52
N LEU A 64 11.77 4.49 -10.70
CA LEU A 64 11.63 4.56 -9.25
C LEU A 64 10.90 5.86 -8.86
N LYS A 65 9.59 5.90 -9.12
CA LYS A 65 8.73 7.05 -8.92
C LYS A 65 7.32 6.64 -8.50
N GLY A 66 6.65 7.50 -7.75
CA GLY A 66 5.27 7.27 -7.27
C GLY A 66 5.21 6.49 -5.96
N GLU A 67 4.04 6.03 -5.59
CA GLU A 67 3.80 5.24 -4.39
C GLU A 67 3.83 3.74 -4.72
N LEU A 68 4.64 2.97 -3.99
CA LEU A 68 4.68 1.52 -4.13
C LEU A 68 3.49 0.90 -3.40
N VAL A 69 2.71 0.10 -4.13
CA VAL A 69 1.61 -0.72 -3.61
C VAL A 69 1.94 -2.21 -3.79
N GLU A 70 1.34 -3.08 -3.01
CA GLU A 70 1.61 -4.52 -3.08
C GLU A 70 1.16 -5.14 -4.41
N GLN A 71 0.00 -4.73 -4.90
CA GLN A 71 -0.59 -5.21 -6.16
C GLN A 71 -0.90 -4.04 -7.10
N ALA A 72 -0.41 -4.15 -8.35
CA ALA A 72 -0.71 -3.17 -9.38
C ALA A 72 -2.23 -3.06 -9.63
N GLN A 73 -2.72 -1.83 -9.71
CA GLN A 73 -4.08 -1.56 -10.16
C GLN A 73 -4.07 -1.37 -11.69
N LYS A 74 -5.14 -1.78 -12.37
CA LYS A 74 -5.27 -1.45 -13.79
C LYS A 74 -5.43 0.06 -13.93
N GLU A 75 -4.66 0.65 -14.85
CA GLU A 75 -4.85 2.05 -15.20
C GLU A 75 -6.31 2.28 -15.64
N ASP A 76 -6.96 3.27 -15.04
CA ASP A 76 -8.28 3.70 -15.49
C ASP A 76 -8.12 4.40 -16.86
N PRO A 77 -8.63 3.81 -17.96
CA PRO A 77 -8.50 4.40 -19.28
C PRO A 77 -9.22 5.76 -19.40
N PHE A 78 -10.08 6.08 -18.44
CA PHE A 78 -10.80 7.35 -18.36
C PHE A 78 -10.13 8.37 -17.41
N ALA A 79 -9.08 7.98 -16.66
CA ALA A 79 -8.40 8.88 -15.71
C ALA A 79 -7.86 10.14 -16.41
N GLY A 80 -7.31 10.01 -17.61
CA GLY A 80 -6.86 11.14 -18.45
C GLY A 80 -7.99 12.07 -18.91
N LEU A 81 -9.17 11.52 -19.18
CA LEU A 81 -10.35 12.28 -19.61
C LEU A 81 -11.06 12.95 -18.42
N MET A 82 -11.14 12.25 -17.30
CA MET A 82 -11.81 12.73 -16.08
C MET A 82 -10.89 13.63 -15.24
N GLY A 83 -9.56 13.50 -15.35
CA GLY A 83 -8.57 14.36 -14.70
C GLY A 83 -8.62 15.84 -15.12
N SER A 84 -9.34 16.16 -16.23
CA SER A 84 -9.64 17.53 -16.61
C SER A 84 -10.84 18.14 -15.84
N VAL A 85 -11.57 17.34 -15.04
CA VAL A 85 -12.69 17.81 -14.23
C VAL A 85 -12.15 18.16 -12.82
N PRO A 86 -12.26 19.43 -12.35
CA PRO A 86 -11.66 19.87 -11.07
C PRO A 86 -12.08 19.07 -9.84
N TYR A 87 -13.23 18.41 -9.88
CA TYR A 87 -13.77 17.56 -8.81
C TYR A 87 -13.00 16.22 -8.66
N TYR A 88 -12.43 15.69 -9.75
CA TYR A 88 -11.70 14.41 -9.75
C TYR A 88 -10.21 14.56 -9.40
N ASN A 89 -9.63 15.75 -9.58
CA ASN A 89 -8.22 16.00 -9.26
C ASN A 89 -7.85 15.84 -7.78
N ASN A 90 -8.82 15.85 -6.87
CA ASN A 90 -8.58 15.61 -5.44
C ASN A 90 -8.55 14.11 -5.06
N TYR A 91 -8.87 13.20 -5.99
CA TYR A 91 -8.85 11.75 -5.80
C TYR A 91 -7.85 11.02 -6.72
N ALA A 92 -7.26 11.72 -7.67
CA ALA A 92 -6.09 11.23 -8.39
C ALA A 92 -4.88 11.31 -7.43
N SER A 93 -4.83 10.40 -6.47
CA SER A 93 -3.61 10.07 -5.73
C SER A 93 -2.51 9.82 -6.76
N GLY A 94 -1.29 10.24 -6.46
CA GLY A 94 -0.14 10.19 -7.36
C GLY A 94 0.05 8.83 -8.05
N GLU A 95 0.90 8.80 -9.05
CA GLU A 95 1.26 7.61 -9.81
C GLU A 95 1.61 6.46 -8.84
N THR A 96 0.87 5.34 -8.93
CA THR A 96 1.16 4.13 -8.14
C THR A 96 1.86 3.09 -9.01
N VAL A 97 2.73 2.30 -8.39
CA VAL A 97 3.42 1.19 -9.06
C VAL A 97 3.34 -0.07 -8.20
N GLY A 98 2.97 -1.20 -8.82
CA GLY A 98 2.84 -2.48 -8.12
C GLY A 98 4.19 -3.15 -7.86
N LEU A 99 4.41 -3.61 -6.65
CA LEU A 99 5.55 -4.45 -6.31
C LEU A 99 5.52 -5.77 -7.10
N ASP A 100 4.33 -6.35 -7.24
CA ASP A 100 4.10 -7.57 -8.04
C ASP A 100 4.58 -7.40 -9.49
N ASP A 101 4.25 -6.28 -10.14
CA ASP A 101 4.72 -5.96 -11.49
C ASP A 101 6.24 -5.76 -11.55
N ILE A 102 6.81 -5.01 -10.59
CA ILE A 102 8.27 -4.80 -10.54
C ILE A 102 9.00 -6.15 -10.43
N LEU A 103 8.64 -6.98 -9.44
CA LEU A 103 9.30 -8.26 -9.21
C LEU A 103 9.14 -9.22 -10.40
N SER A 104 7.93 -9.28 -10.97
CA SER A 104 7.69 -10.15 -12.13
C SER A 104 8.40 -9.67 -13.40
N ASN A 105 8.55 -8.35 -13.59
CA ASN A 105 9.29 -7.77 -14.71
C ASN A 105 10.80 -7.96 -14.58
N ILE A 106 11.35 -7.81 -13.37
CA ILE A 106 12.77 -8.13 -13.10
C ILE A 106 13.05 -9.60 -13.42
N ARG A 107 12.16 -10.52 -13.02
CA ARG A 107 12.27 -11.94 -13.31
C ARG A 107 12.17 -12.23 -14.82
N LEU A 108 11.26 -11.57 -15.53
CA LEU A 108 11.20 -11.63 -16.99
C LEU A 108 12.51 -11.13 -17.62
N ALA A 109 13.00 -9.97 -17.17
CA ALA A 109 14.24 -9.39 -17.67
C ALA A 109 15.46 -10.30 -17.45
N LYS A 110 15.51 -11.03 -16.32
CA LYS A 110 16.55 -12.02 -16.04
C LYS A 110 16.57 -13.14 -17.08
N ASN A 111 15.40 -13.66 -17.46
CA ASN A 111 15.25 -14.90 -18.20
C ASN A 111 15.06 -14.71 -19.72
N ASP A 112 14.84 -13.50 -20.22
CA ASP A 112 14.61 -13.23 -21.64
C ASP A 112 15.82 -12.54 -22.26
N ASP A 113 16.44 -13.17 -23.26
CA ASP A 113 17.66 -12.69 -23.93
C ASP A 113 17.44 -11.39 -24.73
N LYS A 114 16.22 -11.03 -25.03
CA LYS A 114 15.88 -9.76 -25.69
C LYS A 114 16.12 -8.55 -24.82
N ILE A 115 16.12 -8.76 -23.49
CA ILE A 115 16.39 -7.69 -22.53
C ILE A 115 17.87 -7.68 -22.19
N LEU A 116 18.54 -6.57 -22.51
CA LEU A 116 19.97 -6.39 -22.37
C LEU A 116 20.40 -6.01 -20.95
N GLY A 117 19.54 -5.28 -20.24
CA GLY A 117 19.84 -4.79 -18.89
C GLY A 117 18.65 -4.03 -18.28
N ILE A 118 18.87 -3.54 -17.06
CA ILE A 118 17.90 -2.72 -16.32
C ILE A 118 18.49 -1.32 -16.14
N TRP A 119 17.68 -0.32 -16.44
CA TRP A 119 17.94 1.06 -16.08
C TRP A 119 17.00 1.48 -14.95
N LEU A 120 17.56 1.67 -13.74
CA LEU A 120 16.87 2.28 -12.61
C LEU A 120 16.85 3.79 -12.85
N ASP A 121 15.70 4.32 -13.19
CA ASP A 121 15.51 5.72 -13.58
C ASP A 121 14.74 6.49 -12.51
N GLY A 122 15.40 7.47 -11.91
CA GLY A 122 14.88 8.26 -10.80
C GLY A 122 15.11 7.63 -9.43
N ALA A 123 14.70 8.35 -8.39
CA ALA A 123 14.82 7.94 -6.99
C ALA A 123 13.74 8.60 -6.12
N GLU A 124 12.52 8.64 -6.61
CA GLU A 124 11.33 9.27 -5.98
C GLU A 124 10.25 8.22 -5.65
N LEU A 125 10.64 6.94 -5.54
CA LEU A 125 9.71 5.87 -5.15
C LEU A 125 9.44 5.97 -3.65
N ALA A 126 8.18 6.22 -3.30
CA ALA A 126 7.73 6.15 -1.92
C ALA A 126 7.52 4.68 -1.53
N THR A 127 8.44 4.15 -0.75
CA THR A 127 8.44 2.76 -0.28
C THR A 127 9.09 2.68 1.10
N ALA A 128 8.72 1.67 1.87
CA ALA A 128 9.33 1.39 3.16
C ALA A 128 10.42 0.29 3.05
N PRO A 129 11.20 0.04 4.11
CA PRO A 129 12.42 -0.75 4.04
C PRO A 129 12.27 -2.20 3.57
N ALA A 130 11.19 -2.89 3.93
CA ALA A 130 11.04 -4.31 3.60
C ALA A 130 10.71 -4.50 2.11
N ASN A 131 9.82 -3.69 1.56
CA ASN A 131 9.51 -3.71 0.13
C ASN A 131 10.69 -3.21 -0.72
N ALA A 132 11.44 -2.22 -0.24
CA ALA A 132 12.70 -1.80 -0.87
C ALA A 132 13.71 -2.95 -0.92
N LYS A 133 13.80 -3.76 0.14
CA LYS A 133 14.65 -4.96 0.18
C LYS A 133 14.18 -6.01 -0.82
N ALA A 134 12.90 -6.27 -0.94
CA ALA A 134 12.38 -7.22 -1.94
C ALA A 134 12.77 -6.82 -3.37
N ILE A 135 12.68 -5.52 -3.72
CA ILE A 135 13.15 -5.01 -5.02
C ILE A 135 14.67 -5.20 -5.16
N ARG A 136 15.44 -4.85 -4.12
CA ARG A 136 16.89 -4.99 -4.12
C ARG A 136 17.33 -6.45 -4.32
N ASP A 137 16.70 -7.39 -3.61
CA ASP A 137 17.02 -8.81 -3.73
C ASP A 137 16.71 -9.36 -5.12
N ALA A 138 15.59 -8.94 -5.72
CA ALA A 138 15.26 -9.28 -7.09
C ALA A 138 16.30 -8.73 -8.10
N LEU A 139 16.82 -7.52 -7.88
CA LEU A 139 17.88 -6.94 -8.69
C LEU A 139 19.22 -7.69 -8.51
N LEU A 140 19.55 -8.12 -7.29
CA LEU A 140 20.72 -8.97 -7.03
C LEU A 140 20.59 -10.33 -7.71
N ASP A 141 19.41 -10.94 -7.69
CA ASP A 141 19.12 -12.16 -8.43
C ASP A 141 19.21 -11.96 -9.95
N PHE A 142 18.72 -10.81 -10.45
CA PHE A 142 18.87 -10.43 -11.86
C PHE A 142 20.36 -10.39 -12.27
N LYS A 143 21.26 -9.85 -11.46
CA LYS A 143 22.70 -9.77 -11.75
C LYS A 143 23.34 -11.15 -11.97
N THR A 144 22.77 -12.23 -11.43
CA THR A 144 23.26 -13.59 -11.68
C THR A 144 23.15 -14.01 -13.16
N SER A 145 22.34 -13.33 -13.96
CA SER A 145 22.25 -13.51 -15.42
C SER A 145 23.44 -12.94 -16.20
N GLY A 146 24.31 -12.16 -15.54
CA GLY A 146 25.43 -11.45 -16.20
C GLY A 146 25.00 -10.16 -16.93
N LYS A 147 23.73 -9.78 -16.90
CA LYS A 147 23.22 -8.54 -17.48
C LYS A 147 23.48 -7.35 -16.55
N TRP A 148 23.61 -6.16 -17.13
CA TRP A 148 23.98 -4.96 -16.41
C TRP A 148 22.78 -4.25 -15.77
N ILE A 149 23.06 -3.52 -14.68
CA ILE A 149 22.15 -2.57 -14.04
C ILE A 149 22.82 -1.20 -13.99
N ILE A 150 22.15 -0.17 -14.48
CA ILE A 150 22.58 1.23 -14.34
C ILE A 150 21.52 1.96 -13.53
N ALA A 151 21.94 2.77 -12.56
CA ALA A 151 21.06 3.66 -11.83
C ALA A 151 21.36 5.12 -12.19
N SER A 152 20.34 5.94 -12.34
CA SER A 152 20.50 7.38 -12.51
C SER A 152 19.39 8.16 -11.83
N ALA A 153 19.76 9.21 -11.10
CA ALA A 153 18.80 10.12 -10.49
C ALA A 153 19.37 11.53 -10.35
N LYS A 154 18.48 12.50 -10.26
CA LYS A 154 18.86 13.88 -9.89
C LYS A 154 19.40 13.89 -8.46
N SER A 155 18.69 13.29 -7.52
CA SER A 155 19.12 13.07 -6.13
C SER A 155 18.60 11.72 -5.65
N TYR A 156 19.28 11.09 -4.71
CA TYR A 156 18.88 9.82 -4.12
C TYR A 156 18.45 10.01 -2.67
N GLY A 157 17.17 9.79 -2.37
CA GLY A 157 16.73 9.52 -1.00
C GLY A 157 17.33 8.21 -0.49
N GLN A 158 17.51 8.07 0.82
CA GLN A 158 18.26 6.96 1.45
C GLN A 158 17.73 5.58 1.06
N THR A 159 16.39 5.36 1.10
CA THR A 159 15.77 4.09 0.70
C THR A 159 15.95 3.80 -0.78
N ASN A 160 15.84 4.82 -1.64
CA ASN A 160 16.07 4.65 -3.08
C ASN A 160 17.56 4.42 -3.38
N TYR A 161 18.47 5.03 -2.63
CA TYR A 161 19.90 4.75 -2.72
C TYR A 161 20.22 3.30 -2.30
N TYR A 162 19.56 2.79 -1.26
CA TYR A 162 19.66 1.39 -0.86
C TYR A 162 19.30 0.45 -2.01
N ILE A 163 18.21 0.73 -2.75
CA ILE A 163 17.83 -0.03 -3.95
C ILE A 163 18.91 0.14 -5.04
N ALA A 164 19.29 1.38 -5.37
CA ALA A 164 20.20 1.71 -6.45
C ALA A 164 21.62 1.20 -6.22
N SER A 165 22.02 0.98 -4.96
CA SER A 165 23.40 0.59 -4.60
C SER A 165 23.85 -0.77 -5.17
N VAL A 166 22.94 -1.60 -5.71
CA VAL A 166 23.26 -2.84 -6.41
C VAL A 166 23.73 -2.62 -7.85
N ALA A 167 23.51 -1.42 -8.41
CA ALA A 167 23.82 -1.12 -9.80
C ALA A 167 25.34 -1.23 -10.09
N ASP A 168 25.68 -1.63 -11.30
CA ASP A 168 27.06 -1.68 -11.78
C ASP A 168 27.62 -0.29 -11.99
N ARG A 169 26.73 0.71 -12.19
CA ARG A 169 27.06 2.12 -12.25
C ARG A 169 25.92 2.97 -11.69
N ILE A 170 26.26 3.82 -10.73
CA ILE A 170 25.38 4.83 -10.15
C ILE A 170 25.76 6.19 -10.71
N CYS A 171 24.82 6.83 -11.41
CA CYS A 171 24.94 8.13 -12.02
C CYS A 171 24.20 9.18 -11.19
N LEU A 172 24.84 10.30 -10.91
CA LEU A 172 24.27 11.43 -10.18
C LEU A 172 24.29 12.68 -11.06
N ASP A 173 23.21 13.47 -11.02
CA ASP A 173 23.21 14.79 -11.68
C ASP A 173 24.25 15.72 -11.03
N PRO A 174 24.91 16.62 -11.80
CA PRO A 174 25.89 17.57 -11.24
C PRO A 174 25.35 18.46 -10.13
N THR A 175 24.02 18.68 -10.09
CA THR A 175 23.34 19.50 -9.05
C THR A 175 22.69 18.64 -7.97
N GLY A 176 22.89 17.33 -7.99
CA GLY A 176 22.25 16.38 -7.12
C GLY A 176 23.07 15.96 -5.92
N ASP A 177 22.47 15.13 -5.10
CA ASP A 177 23.05 14.59 -3.87
C ASP A 177 22.61 13.16 -3.59
N VAL A 178 23.28 12.52 -2.64
CA VAL A 178 22.84 11.28 -2.00
C VAL A 178 22.51 11.59 -0.55
N ASN A 179 21.25 11.47 -0.20
CA ASN A 179 20.74 11.78 1.13
C ASN A 179 21.01 10.63 2.11
N TRP A 180 22.29 10.40 2.41
CA TRP A 180 22.77 9.36 3.33
C TRP A 180 23.06 9.96 4.71
N ASN A 181 22.03 9.99 5.60
CA ASN A 181 22.04 10.79 6.83
C ASN A 181 21.63 10.00 8.09
N GLY A 182 21.32 8.70 7.95
CA GLY A 182 20.74 7.91 9.04
C GLY A 182 19.23 8.07 9.16
N LEU A 183 18.66 7.54 10.23
CA LEU A 183 17.23 7.52 10.48
C LEU A 183 16.86 8.38 11.68
N ALA A 184 15.76 9.11 11.59
CA ALA A 184 15.16 9.85 12.69
C ALA A 184 13.68 9.52 12.80
N ALA A 185 13.18 9.34 14.03
CA ALA A 185 11.77 9.16 14.33
C ALA A 185 11.26 10.28 15.24
N GLN A 186 10.22 10.96 14.80
CA GLN A 186 9.59 12.03 15.56
C GLN A 186 8.10 11.74 15.67
N LYS A 187 7.52 12.00 16.84
CA LYS A 187 6.09 11.85 17.12
C LYS A 187 5.50 13.15 17.60
N MET A 188 4.36 13.53 17.05
CA MET A 188 3.59 14.68 17.49
C MET A 188 2.65 14.27 18.62
N TYR A 189 2.53 15.12 19.66
CA TYR A 189 1.68 14.89 20.83
C TYR A 189 0.57 15.95 20.87
N TYR A 190 -0.67 15.51 20.95
CA TYR A 190 -1.86 16.37 20.84
C TYR A 190 -2.48 16.73 22.19
N THR A 191 -2.00 16.19 23.31
CA THR A 191 -2.60 16.34 24.65
C THR A 191 -2.87 17.81 24.98
N ARG A 192 -1.87 18.69 24.83
CA ARG A 192 -2.04 20.13 25.15
C ARG A 192 -2.99 20.84 24.18
N LEU A 193 -3.02 20.43 22.91
CA LEU A 193 -3.98 20.97 21.94
C LEU A 193 -5.39 20.60 22.34
N MET A 194 -5.61 19.32 22.65
CA MET A 194 -6.91 18.77 23.03
C MET A 194 -7.44 19.43 24.32
N GLU A 195 -6.58 19.63 25.31
CA GLU A 195 -6.90 20.39 26.54
C GLU A 195 -7.40 21.80 26.22
N LYS A 196 -6.70 22.54 25.32
CA LYS A 196 -7.09 23.91 24.93
C LYS A 196 -8.45 23.96 24.26
N ILE A 197 -8.76 23.03 23.37
CA ILE A 197 -10.06 22.97 22.68
C ILE A 197 -11.15 22.36 23.55
N GLY A 198 -10.82 21.71 24.67
CA GLY A 198 -11.78 21.11 25.59
C GLY A 198 -12.21 19.70 25.18
N VAL A 199 -11.33 18.96 24.52
CA VAL A 199 -11.49 17.54 24.21
C VAL A 199 -10.56 16.73 25.10
N GLU A 200 -11.01 15.59 25.58
CA GLU A 200 -10.22 14.64 26.36
C GLU A 200 -10.35 13.25 25.73
N MET A 201 -9.24 12.54 25.55
CA MET A 201 -9.29 11.14 25.12
C MET A 201 -9.22 10.23 26.33
N GLN A 202 -10.25 9.45 26.57
CA GLN A 202 -10.27 8.41 27.59
C GLN A 202 -9.70 7.14 26.99
N ILE A 203 -8.55 6.71 27.54
CA ILE A 203 -7.74 5.64 26.96
C ILE A 203 -7.97 4.34 27.74
N LEU A 204 -8.21 3.29 27.01
CA LEU A 204 -8.32 1.92 27.45
C LEU A 204 -7.23 1.12 26.77
N LYS A 205 -6.30 0.52 27.50
CA LYS A 205 -5.20 -0.22 26.86
C LYS A 205 -4.70 -1.37 27.73
N VAL A 206 -4.13 -2.37 27.07
CA VAL A 206 -3.33 -3.44 27.68
C VAL A 206 -1.94 -3.44 27.08
N GLY A 207 -0.95 -3.49 27.95
CA GLY A 207 0.44 -3.60 27.57
C GLY A 207 1.24 -2.29 27.68
N THR A 208 2.48 -2.45 28.12
CA THR A 208 3.45 -1.38 28.39
C THR A 208 3.89 -0.68 27.08
N PHE A 209 4.04 -1.45 26.01
CA PHE A 209 4.59 -1.00 24.74
C PHE A 209 3.52 -0.55 23.72
N LYS A 210 2.22 -0.66 24.04
CA LYS A 210 1.15 -0.19 23.13
C LYS A 210 1.10 1.33 23.12
N SER A 211 2.03 1.94 22.40
CA SER A 211 2.28 3.40 22.38
C SER A 211 1.47 4.19 21.35
N ALA A 212 0.64 3.53 20.53
CA ALA A 212 -0.19 4.20 19.52
C ALA A 212 -1.10 5.30 20.12
N VAL A 213 -1.48 5.16 21.37
CA VAL A 213 -2.37 6.10 22.07
C VAL A 213 -1.62 7.19 22.87
N GLU A 214 -0.31 7.08 23.04
CA GLU A 214 0.49 8.04 23.82
C GLU A 214 0.34 9.50 23.35
N PRO A 215 0.24 9.79 22.03
CA PRO A 215 0.03 11.16 21.54
C PRO A 215 -1.19 11.88 22.14
N TYR A 216 -2.17 11.14 22.63
CA TYR A 216 -3.44 11.69 23.14
C TYR A 216 -3.45 11.97 24.64
N PHE A 217 -2.49 11.41 25.42
CA PHE A 217 -2.45 11.58 26.88
C PHE A 217 -1.07 11.89 27.46
N ARG A 218 -0.04 11.90 26.62
CA ARG A 218 1.33 12.28 26.99
C ARG A 218 1.78 13.51 26.21
N THR A 219 2.91 14.07 26.60
CA THR A 219 3.58 15.19 25.92
C THR A 219 4.95 14.80 25.36
N SER A 220 5.36 13.53 25.55
CA SER A 220 6.61 12.96 25.08
C SER A 220 6.51 11.45 25.07
N MET A 221 7.42 10.79 24.35
CA MET A 221 7.55 9.33 24.33
C MET A 221 7.79 8.77 25.74
N SER A 222 7.15 7.64 26.06
CA SER A 222 7.54 6.85 27.24
C SER A 222 8.90 6.18 27.03
N GLU A 223 9.54 5.73 28.10
CA GLU A 223 10.81 5.00 28.01
C GLU A 223 10.63 3.67 27.24
N ALA A 224 9.48 3.00 27.39
CA ALA A 224 9.14 1.81 26.62
C ALA A 224 9.06 2.12 25.11
N ASP A 225 8.39 3.23 24.75
CA ASP A 225 8.25 3.65 23.37
C ASP A 225 9.58 4.10 22.76
N LYS A 226 10.40 4.87 23.49
CA LYS A 226 11.77 5.22 23.07
C LYS A 226 12.61 3.98 22.80
N LYS A 227 12.56 3.00 23.72
CA LYS A 227 13.32 1.76 23.61
C LYS A 227 12.95 0.99 22.35
N GLN A 228 11.68 0.67 22.13
CA GLN A 228 11.24 -0.08 20.96
C GLN A 228 11.51 0.67 19.66
N THR A 229 11.28 2.00 19.64
CA THR A 229 11.54 2.85 18.47
C THR A 229 13.02 2.81 18.09
N LYS A 230 13.91 2.96 19.08
CA LYS A 230 15.35 2.89 18.84
C LYS A 230 15.77 1.50 18.33
N GLU A 231 15.27 0.43 18.92
CA GLU A 231 15.63 -0.94 18.53
C GLU A 231 15.29 -1.24 17.07
N TYR A 232 14.08 -0.91 16.61
CA TYR A 232 13.74 -1.16 15.21
C TYR A 232 14.45 -0.20 14.23
N MET A 233 14.70 1.05 14.61
CA MET A 233 15.49 1.98 13.80
C MET A 233 16.93 1.51 13.65
N ASP A 234 17.58 1.12 14.74
CA ASP A 234 18.95 0.59 14.71
C ASP A 234 19.04 -0.65 13.81
N GLY A 235 18.04 -1.53 13.86
CA GLY A 235 17.98 -2.73 13.01
C GLY A 235 17.82 -2.39 11.51
N ILE A 236 16.92 -1.48 11.17
CA ILE A 236 16.75 -1.00 9.78
C ILE A 236 18.04 -0.33 9.27
N TRP A 237 18.64 0.54 10.10
CA TRP A 237 19.88 1.22 9.73
C TRP A 237 21.05 0.24 9.57
N SER A 238 21.14 -0.78 10.42
CA SER A 238 22.12 -1.85 10.30
C SER A 238 21.99 -2.63 9.00
N GLU A 239 20.74 -2.97 8.58
CA GLU A 239 20.48 -3.62 7.31
C GLU A 239 20.92 -2.75 6.13
N TYR A 240 20.57 -1.46 6.13
CA TYR A 240 20.96 -0.52 5.08
C TYR A 240 22.48 -0.43 4.96
N LYS A 241 23.19 -0.24 6.07
CA LYS A 241 24.65 -0.16 6.07
C LYS A 241 25.30 -1.45 5.58
N SER A 242 24.85 -2.59 6.07
CA SER A 242 25.41 -3.89 5.68
C SER A 242 25.24 -4.15 4.19
N ALA A 243 24.05 -3.88 3.65
CA ALA A 243 23.75 -4.09 2.25
C ALA A 243 24.51 -3.13 1.32
N VAL A 244 24.58 -1.84 1.68
CA VAL A 244 25.34 -0.84 0.91
C VAL A 244 26.83 -1.12 1.01
N SER A 245 27.35 -1.49 2.18
CA SER A 245 28.74 -1.90 2.37
C SER A 245 29.14 -3.04 1.42
N ALA A 246 28.32 -4.08 1.35
CA ALA A 246 28.58 -5.22 0.46
C ALA A 246 28.59 -4.84 -1.02
N SER A 247 27.74 -3.89 -1.45
CA SER A 247 27.61 -3.50 -2.86
C SER A 247 28.58 -2.39 -3.29
N ARG A 248 28.94 -1.48 -2.38
CA ARG A 248 29.79 -0.31 -2.68
C ARG A 248 31.24 -0.47 -2.20
N HIS A 249 31.56 -1.59 -1.53
CA HIS A 249 32.88 -1.86 -0.94
C HIS A 249 33.35 -0.77 0.04
N LEU A 250 32.39 -0.14 0.74
CA LEU A 250 32.62 0.83 1.83
C LEU A 250 32.43 0.10 3.15
N SER A 251 33.28 0.36 4.15
CA SER A 251 33.05 -0.24 5.47
C SER A 251 31.84 0.36 6.18
N VAL A 252 31.26 -0.38 7.12
CA VAL A 252 30.12 0.10 7.93
C VAL A 252 30.48 1.38 8.68
N GLU A 253 31.72 1.47 9.19
CA GLU A 253 32.24 2.65 9.89
C GLU A 253 32.39 3.86 8.94
N GLN A 254 32.81 3.62 7.69
CA GLN A 254 32.84 4.67 6.67
C GLN A 254 31.43 5.19 6.36
N LEU A 255 30.45 4.29 6.24
CA LEU A 255 29.05 4.65 5.99
C LEU A 255 28.44 5.44 7.16
N ASP A 256 28.76 5.10 8.43
CA ASP A 256 28.34 5.88 9.59
C ASP A 256 29.00 7.26 9.59
N ALA A 257 30.30 7.35 9.31
CA ALA A 257 31.01 8.63 9.23
C ALA A 257 30.47 9.52 8.08
N LEU A 258 30.05 8.94 6.97
CA LEU A 258 29.40 9.68 5.88
C LEU A 258 28.00 10.20 6.30
N ALA A 259 27.24 9.40 7.03
CA ALA A 259 25.95 9.82 7.56
C ALA A 259 26.08 11.00 8.53
N ASP A 260 27.07 10.95 9.44
CA ASP A 260 27.38 12.04 10.38
C ASP A 260 27.83 13.33 9.68
N ARG A 261 28.40 13.24 8.46
CA ARG A 261 28.74 14.40 7.64
C ARG A 261 27.56 15.03 6.91
N TYR A 262 26.38 14.43 7.00
CA TYR A 262 25.16 14.85 6.32
C TYR A 262 25.35 14.98 4.80
N MET A 263 25.52 13.83 4.14
CA MET A 263 25.88 13.77 2.71
C MET A 263 24.87 14.45 1.79
N GLY A 264 23.59 14.54 2.16
CA GLY A 264 22.56 15.26 1.41
C GLY A 264 22.78 16.78 1.27
N LEU A 265 23.79 17.35 1.95
CA LEU A 265 24.21 18.75 1.78
C LEU A 265 25.59 18.88 1.13
N GLN A 266 26.21 17.77 0.73
CA GLN A 266 27.53 17.80 0.08
C GLN A 266 27.36 17.83 -1.45
N PRO A 267 28.28 18.49 -2.17
CA PRO A 267 28.21 18.58 -3.63
C PRO A 267 28.43 17.20 -4.30
N ALA A 268 28.00 17.07 -5.55
CA ALA A 268 28.09 15.82 -6.31
C ALA A 268 29.52 15.26 -6.40
N GLU A 269 30.52 16.13 -6.50
CA GLU A 269 31.95 15.75 -6.53
C GLU A 269 32.39 15.05 -5.24
N GLU A 270 31.85 15.43 -4.09
CA GLU A 270 32.14 14.78 -2.83
C GLU A 270 31.45 13.41 -2.75
N GLN A 271 30.24 13.25 -3.32
CA GLN A 271 29.57 11.96 -3.45
C GLN A 271 30.39 10.98 -4.32
N LEU A 272 30.96 11.48 -5.42
CA LEU A 272 31.85 10.71 -6.30
C LEU A 272 33.15 10.32 -5.59
N LYS A 273 33.78 11.26 -4.92
CA LYS A 273 35.05 11.05 -4.19
C LYS A 273 34.92 10.06 -3.05
N THR A 274 33.76 10.02 -2.39
CA THR A 274 33.50 9.08 -1.28
C THR A 274 33.07 7.71 -1.74
N GLY A 275 32.84 7.50 -3.05
CA GLY A 275 32.42 6.20 -3.61
C GLY A 275 30.95 5.90 -3.46
N LEU A 276 30.13 6.87 -3.04
CA LEU A 276 28.67 6.71 -3.02
C LEU A 276 28.10 6.62 -4.43
N VAL A 277 28.69 7.35 -5.38
CA VAL A 277 28.32 7.29 -6.81
C VAL A 277 29.55 7.05 -7.69
N ASP A 278 29.34 6.63 -8.95
CA ASP A 278 30.41 6.26 -9.88
C ASP A 278 30.62 7.30 -10.99
N THR A 279 29.63 8.12 -11.27
CA THR A 279 29.66 9.06 -12.40
C THR A 279 28.77 10.26 -12.11
N ILE A 280 29.25 11.45 -12.46
CA ILE A 280 28.44 12.66 -12.52
C ILE A 280 28.06 12.89 -13.97
N VAL A 281 26.75 12.98 -14.27
CA VAL A 281 26.20 13.11 -15.62
C VAL A 281 24.85 13.82 -15.59
N TYR A 282 24.61 14.73 -16.52
CA TYR A 282 23.28 15.33 -16.66
C TYR A 282 22.26 14.25 -17.08
N MET A 283 21.07 14.27 -16.48
CA MET A 283 20.06 13.26 -16.77
C MET A 283 19.63 13.24 -18.24
N GLN A 284 19.70 14.37 -18.94
CA GLN A 284 19.42 14.46 -20.38
C GLN A 284 20.44 13.72 -21.27
N ASP A 285 21.64 13.45 -20.75
CA ASP A 285 22.73 12.80 -21.48
C ASP A 285 22.79 11.27 -21.25
N MET A 286 21.88 10.73 -20.44
CA MET A 286 21.81 9.30 -20.10
C MET A 286 21.66 8.39 -21.34
N ASP A 287 20.97 8.84 -22.40
CA ASP A 287 20.87 8.11 -23.66
C ASP A 287 22.26 7.76 -24.25
N SER A 288 23.21 8.68 -24.17
CA SER A 288 24.58 8.45 -24.63
C SER A 288 25.29 7.34 -23.83
N LEU A 289 25.06 7.29 -22.53
CA LEU A 289 25.61 6.24 -21.68
C LEU A 289 24.94 4.88 -21.96
N LEU A 290 23.62 4.85 -22.11
CA LEU A 290 22.87 3.64 -22.42
C LEU A 290 23.27 3.03 -23.77
N ARG A 291 23.59 3.84 -24.78
CA ARG A 291 24.13 3.39 -26.07
C ARG A 291 25.47 2.68 -25.92
N VAL A 292 26.33 3.10 -25.02
CA VAL A 292 27.59 2.40 -24.72
C VAL A 292 27.30 1.02 -24.13
N TYR A 293 26.38 0.90 -23.17
CA TYR A 293 26.06 -0.37 -22.53
C TYR A 293 25.27 -1.32 -23.42
N THR A 294 24.41 -0.80 -24.29
CA THR A 294 23.65 -1.62 -25.25
C THR A 294 24.48 -2.01 -26.49
N GLY A 295 25.60 -1.33 -26.74
CA GLY A 295 26.42 -1.53 -27.93
C GLY A 295 25.72 -1.11 -29.23
N THR A 296 24.63 -0.36 -29.16
CA THR A 296 23.83 0.02 -30.34
C THR A 296 23.21 1.42 -30.15
N LYS A 297 22.96 2.08 -31.31
CA LYS A 297 22.21 3.35 -31.30
C LYS A 297 20.70 3.14 -31.23
N ASP A 298 20.23 1.97 -31.67
CA ASP A 298 18.83 1.60 -31.76
C ASP A 298 18.54 0.52 -30.71
N TYR A 299 17.93 0.93 -29.60
CA TYR A 299 17.45 0.06 -28.53
C TYR A 299 16.04 0.48 -28.10
N ASN A 300 15.28 -0.45 -27.52
CA ASN A 300 13.93 -0.21 -27.08
C ASN A 300 13.90 0.02 -25.56
N LEU A 301 13.07 0.95 -25.10
CA LEU A 301 12.81 1.17 -23.68
C LEU A 301 11.39 0.70 -23.33
N LEU A 302 11.27 -0.21 -22.38
CA LEU A 302 9.99 -0.61 -21.82
C LEU A 302 9.92 -0.25 -20.33
N THR A 303 8.91 0.53 -19.96
CA THR A 303 8.59 0.86 -18.56
C THR A 303 7.95 -0.32 -17.85
N THR A 304 7.82 -0.26 -16.52
CA THR A 304 7.17 -1.29 -15.69
C THR A 304 5.78 -1.65 -16.22
N THR A 305 4.92 -0.66 -16.43
CA THR A 305 3.55 -0.86 -16.94
C THR A 305 3.53 -1.53 -18.32
N LYS A 306 4.40 -1.09 -19.25
CA LYS A 306 4.46 -1.68 -20.58
C LYS A 306 5.02 -3.11 -20.58
N LEU A 307 6.04 -3.37 -19.75
CA LEU A 307 6.64 -4.70 -19.64
C LEU A 307 5.68 -5.69 -18.94
N ALA A 308 4.84 -5.23 -18.03
CA ALA A 308 3.78 -6.03 -17.41
C ALA A 308 2.71 -6.50 -18.43
N GLN A 309 2.50 -5.74 -19.51
CA GLN A 309 1.57 -6.09 -20.61
C GLN A 309 2.17 -7.08 -21.64
N VAL A 310 3.45 -7.41 -21.53
CA VAL A 310 4.07 -8.43 -22.39
C VAL A 310 3.44 -9.79 -22.08
N LYS A 311 2.90 -10.43 -23.12
CA LYS A 311 2.27 -11.75 -23.00
C LYS A 311 3.28 -12.78 -22.50
N ARG A 312 3.01 -13.34 -21.34
CA ARG A 312 3.80 -14.43 -20.74
C ARG A 312 3.14 -15.78 -21.04
N PRO A 313 3.93 -16.87 -21.11
CA PRO A 313 3.34 -18.20 -21.20
C PRO A 313 2.49 -18.48 -19.97
N GLU A 314 1.20 -18.71 -20.18
CA GLU A 314 0.30 -19.10 -19.09
C GLU A 314 0.49 -20.60 -18.79
N SER A 315 0.60 -20.91 -17.51
CA SER A 315 0.56 -22.30 -17.07
C SER A 315 -0.81 -22.92 -17.38
N LYS A 316 -0.80 -24.07 -18.06
CA LYS A 316 -2.02 -24.85 -18.33
C LYS A 316 -2.44 -25.71 -17.14
N ALA A 317 -1.74 -25.61 -16.02
CA ALA A 317 -2.07 -26.35 -14.81
C ALA A 317 -3.48 -26.06 -14.35
N LYS A 318 -4.16 -27.11 -13.87
CA LYS A 318 -5.47 -27.00 -13.25
C LYS A 318 -5.33 -26.47 -11.82
N ASP A 319 -4.38 -27.03 -11.08
CA ASP A 319 -4.16 -26.70 -9.68
C ASP A 319 -3.65 -25.25 -9.54
N LYS A 320 -4.16 -24.56 -8.52
CA LYS A 320 -3.91 -23.14 -8.27
C LYS A 320 -3.31 -22.94 -6.89
N VAL A 321 -2.38 -22.00 -6.79
CA VAL A 321 -2.00 -21.35 -5.54
C VAL A 321 -2.65 -19.97 -5.53
N ALA A 322 -3.53 -19.73 -4.58
CA ALA A 322 -4.15 -18.41 -4.40
C ALA A 322 -3.16 -17.49 -3.69
N VAL A 323 -3.02 -16.24 -4.17
CA VAL A 323 -2.26 -15.17 -3.52
C VAL A 323 -3.25 -14.06 -3.19
N LEU A 324 -3.48 -13.82 -1.90
CA LEU A 324 -4.39 -12.77 -1.41
C LEU A 324 -3.58 -11.62 -0.82
N TYR A 325 -3.68 -10.45 -1.45
CA TYR A 325 -3.07 -9.21 -0.98
C TYR A 325 -3.96 -8.54 0.07
N LEU A 326 -3.37 -8.22 1.22
CA LEU A 326 -4.02 -7.59 2.37
C LEU A 326 -3.19 -6.37 2.76
N GLU A 327 -3.52 -5.22 2.17
CA GLU A 327 -2.77 -3.97 2.30
C GLU A 327 -3.60 -2.89 2.99
N GLY A 328 -2.97 -2.16 3.91
CA GLY A 328 -3.57 -1.02 4.62
C GLY A 328 -4.20 -1.35 5.96
N GLY A 329 -4.93 -0.39 6.51
CA GLY A 329 -5.62 -0.54 7.80
C GLY A 329 -6.81 -1.49 7.73
N ILE A 330 -7.05 -2.24 8.82
CA ILE A 330 -8.17 -3.20 8.90
C ILE A 330 -9.41 -2.47 9.42
N THR A 331 -10.50 -2.54 8.66
CA THR A 331 -11.81 -1.96 8.99
C THR A 331 -12.90 -3.03 8.99
N ASP A 332 -14.06 -2.75 9.60
CA ASP A 332 -15.15 -3.74 9.70
C ASP A 332 -15.89 -3.92 8.36
N ASP A 333 -16.67 -2.91 7.95
CA ASP A 333 -17.62 -3.03 6.84
C ASP A 333 -17.32 -2.09 5.66
N SER A 334 -16.53 -1.04 5.87
CA SER A 334 -16.27 0.00 4.89
C SER A 334 -14.97 0.75 5.20
N GLY A 335 -14.38 1.35 4.18
CA GLY A 335 -13.17 2.15 4.28
C GLY A 335 -12.16 1.79 3.20
N ASP A 336 -11.02 2.47 3.25
CA ASP A 336 -9.87 2.14 2.40
C ASP A 336 -9.01 1.06 3.11
N GLY A 337 -8.35 0.21 2.36
CA GLY A 337 -7.49 -0.86 2.88
C GLY A 337 -8.22 -2.19 3.03
N ILE A 338 -8.00 -2.88 4.14
CA ILE A 338 -8.50 -4.24 4.41
C ILE A 338 -9.91 -4.16 5.01
N VAL A 339 -10.94 -4.33 4.20
CA VAL A 339 -12.34 -4.38 4.65
C VAL A 339 -12.69 -5.81 5.06
N GLY A 340 -12.95 -6.03 6.35
CA GLY A 340 -13.13 -7.35 6.94
C GLY A 340 -14.22 -8.20 6.28
N THR A 341 -15.39 -7.60 6.03
CA THR A 341 -16.49 -8.30 5.35
C THR A 341 -16.14 -8.74 3.92
N ASP A 342 -15.36 -7.96 3.18
CA ASP A 342 -14.98 -8.29 1.80
C ASP A 342 -13.86 -9.34 1.77
N VAL A 343 -12.91 -9.27 2.70
CA VAL A 343 -11.87 -10.31 2.84
C VAL A 343 -12.51 -11.64 3.21
N VAL A 344 -13.45 -11.67 4.17
CA VAL A 344 -14.17 -12.90 4.53
C VAL A 344 -14.95 -13.47 3.35
N LYS A 345 -15.57 -12.63 2.51
CA LYS A 345 -16.24 -13.08 1.26
C LYS A 345 -15.23 -13.69 0.28
N THR A 346 -14.07 -13.05 0.12
CA THR A 346 -12.99 -13.52 -0.78
C THR A 346 -12.44 -14.86 -0.29
N LEU A 347 -12.15 -15.01 1.01
CA LEU A 347 -11.70 -16.27 1.60
C LEU A 347 -12.74 -17.40 1.43
N LYS A 348 -14.03 -17.08 1.55
CA LYS A 348 -15.11 -18.05 1.25
C LYS A 348 -15.15 -18.45 -0.23
N LYS A 349 -14.84 -17.53 -1.16
CA LYS A 349 -14.73 -17.83 -2.60
C LYS A 349 -13.53 -18.75 -2.86
N ILE A 350 -12.36 -18.42 -2.29
CA ILE A 350 -11.14 -19.23 -2.36
C ILE A 350 -11.38 -20.64 -1.84
N ARG A 351 -11.98 -20.78 -0.66
CA ARG A 351 -12.32 -22.09 -0.04
C ARG A 351 -13.22 -22.97 -0.90
N LYS A 352 -14.15 -22.36 -1.67
CA LYS A 352 -15.08 -23.09 -2.55
C LYS A 352 -14.45 -23.55 -3.86
N ASP A 353 -13.39 -22.91 -4.34
CA ASP A 353 -12.70 -23.28 -5.57
C ASP A 353 -11.86 -24.55 -5.34
N LYS A 354 -12.31 -25.67 -5.88
CA LYS A 354 -11.65 -26.98 -5.72
C LYS A 354 -10.29 -27.07 -6.43
N ASP A 355 -9.99 -26.15 -7.33
CA ASP A 355 -8.70 -26.09 -8.01
C ASP A 355 -7.65 -25.39 -7.14
N ILE A 356 -8.03 -24.63 -6.12
CA ILE A 356 -7.09 -24.00 -5.17
C ILE A 356 -6.60 -25.07 -4.18
N LYS A 357 -5.28 -25.22 -4.11
CA LYS A 357 -4.58 -26.21 -3.28
C LYS A 357 -3.75 -25.59 -2.16
N ALA A 358 -3.41 -24.32 -2.26
CA ALA A 358 -2.71 -23.56 -1.23
C ALA A 358 -3.12 -22.09 -1.26
N LEU A 359 -2.96 -21.41 -0.14
CA LEU A 359 -3.22 -19.98 0.01
C LEU A 359 -1.95 -19.28 0.54
N VAL A 360 -1.53 -18.25 -0.16
CA VAL A 360 -0.52 -17.28 0.31
C VAL A 360 -1.24 -15.99 0.68
N LEU A 361 -1.03 -15.52 1.90
CA LEU A 361 -1.49 -14.20 2.35
C LEU A 361 -0.32 -13.23 2.28
N ARG A 362 -0.36 -12.24 1.42
CA ARG A 362 0.57 -11.12 1.44
C ARG A 362 -0.02 -10.05 2.35
N VAL A 363 0.60 -9.84 3.51
CA VAL A 363 0.09 -8.94 4.55
C VAL A 363 1.00 -7.72 4.67
N ASN A 364 0.47 -6.55 4.34
CA ASN A 364 1.13 -5.26 4.56
C ASN A 364 0.18 -4.32 5.34
N SER A 365 0.08 -4.54 6.66
CA SER A 365 -0.92 -3.90 7.50
C SER A 365 -0.40 -3.49 8.88
N PRO A 366 -0.64 -2.23 9.31
CA PRO A 366 -0.36 -1.79 10.68
C PRO A 366 -1.39 -2.31 11.70
N GLY A 367 -2.43 -3.01 11.23
CA GLY A 367 -3.57 -3.48 12.02
C GLY A 367 -4.82 -2.61 11.84
N GLY A 368 -5.73 -2.69 12.80
CA GLY A 368 -7.00 -1.95 12.76
C GLY A 368 -8.06 -2.54 13.67
N SER A 369 -9.28 -2.78 13.17
CA SER A 369 -10.38 -3.37 13.93
C SER A 369 -10.02 -4.76 14.47
N ALA A 370 -10.19 -4.93 15.78
CA ALA A 370 -9.97 -6.22 16.43
C ALA A 370 -11.04 -7.25 16.05
N ASP A 371 -12.29 -6.80 15.86
CA ASP A 371 -13.39 -7.66 15.43
C ASP A 371 -13.18 -8.17 14.01
N ALA A 372 -12.90 -7.28 13.06
CA ALA A 372 -12.59 -7.67 11.69
C ALA A 372 -11.39 -8.62 11.62
N SER A 373 -10.36 -8.38 12.44
CA SER A 373 -9.17 -9.25 12.50
C SER A 373 -9.53 -10.66 12.98
N GLU A 374 -10.39 -10.82 14.00
CA GLU A 374 -10.87 -12.13 14.46
C GLU A 374 -11.73 -12.82 13.38
N GLN A 375 -12.61 -12.09 12.69
CA GLN A 375 -13.43 -12.65 11.61
C GLN A 375 -12.59 -13.16 10.44
N ILE A 376 -11.57 -12.40 10.05
CA ILE A 376 -10.61 -12.81 9.00
C ILE A 376 -9.79 -14.02 9.48
N TRP A 377 -9.23 -13.97 10.71
CA TRP A 377 -8.51 -15.09 11.30
C TRP A 377 -9.35 -16.37 11.29
N HIS A 378 -10.62 -16.30 11.73
CA HIS A 378 -11.53 -17.44 11.72
C HIS A 378 -11.78 -17.98 10.30
N ALA A 379 -11.94 -17.09 9.32
CA ALA A 379 -12.12 -17.51 7.92
C ALA A 379 -10.86 -18.22 7.36
N ILE A 380 -9.67 -17.80 7.76
CA ILE A 380 -8.39 -18.46 7.45
C ILE A 380 -8.33 -19.86 8.10
N GLN A 381 -8.71 -19.99 9.40
CA GLN A 381 -8.74 -21.31 10.06
C GLN A 381 -9.72 -22.28 9.37
N ASN A 382 -10.83 -21.77 8.83
CA ASN A 382 -11.76 -22.59 8.04
C ASN A 382 -11.15 -23.12 6.73
N ILE A 383 -10.21 -22.39 6.09
CA ILE A 383 -9.47 -22.87 4.92
C ILE A 383 -8.50 -23.98 5.34
N LYS A 384 -7.76 -23.78 6.44
CA LYS A 384 -6.84 -24.79 6.98
C LYS A 384 -7.57 -26.10 7.38
N SER A 385 -8.80 -25.99 7.92
CA SER A 385 -9.60 -27.17 8.27
C SER A 385 -9.97 -28.04 7.06
N ASP A 386 -9.96 -27.49 5.84
CA ASP A 386 -10.15 -28.23 4.59
C ASP A 386 -8.80 -28.79 4.05
N SER A 387 -7.74 -28.79 4.84
CA SER A 387 -6.38 -29.25 4.49
C SER A 387 -5.74 -28.44 3.35
N ILE A 388 -6.09 -27.17 3.23
CA ILE A 388 -5.46 -26.21 2.32
C ILE A 388 -4.40 -25.46 3.14
N PRO A 389 -3.09 -25.65 2.90
CA PRO A 389 -2.05 -24.96 3.63
C PRO A 389 -2.11 -23.45 3.38
N VAL A 390 -1.85 -22.68 4.44
CA VAL A 390 -1.84 -21.22 4.45
C VAL A 390 -0.45 -20.73 4.84
N VAL A 391 0.19 -19.98 3.96
CA VAL A 391 1.50 -19.36 4.18
C VAL A 391 1.35 -17.84 4.15
N VAL A 392 2.00 -17.16 5.09
CA VAL A 392 2.04 -15.70 5.15
C VAL A 392 3.37 -15.17 4.62
N SER A 393 3.29 -14.13 3.81
CA SER A 393 4.41 -13.25 3.49
C SER A 393 4.12 -11.86 4.04
N MET A 394 4.90 -11.41 4.99
CA MET A 394 4.77 -10.07 5.55
C MET A 394 5.48 -9.05 4.67
N GLY A 395 4.83 -7.90 4.43
CA GLY A 395 5.40 -6.73 3.76
C GLY A 395 6.16 -5.82 4.73
N ASP A 396 6.01 -4.51 4.55
CA ASP A 396 6.62 -3.53 5.45
C ASP A 396 6.06 -3.63 6.86
N TYR A 397 4.76 -3.90 6.97
CA TYR A 397 4.05 -4.01 8.24
C TYR A 397 3.19 -5.29 8.27
N ALA A 398 3.27 -6.02 9.35
CA ALA A 398 2.30 -7.05 9.71
C ALA A 398 2.15 -7.03 11.23
N ALA A 399 1.57 -5.93 11.74
CA ALA A 399 1.56 -5.61 13.16
C ALA A 399 0.13 -5.53 13.71
N SER A 400 -0.03 -5.84 14.98
CA SER A 400 -1.30 -5.77 15.69
C SER A 400 -2.39 -6.60 15.00
N GLY A 401 -3.46 -6.01 14.43
CA GLY A 401 -4.44 -6.72 13.59
C GLY A 401 -3.81 -7.46 12.41
N GLY A 402 -2.74 -6.88 11.79
CA GLY A 402 -1.97 -7.54 10.73
C GLY A 402 -1.27 -8.81 11.22
N TYR A 403 -0.72 -8.81 12.43
CA TYR A 403 -0.19 -10.03 13.04
C TYR A 403 -1.30 -11.00 13.48
N TYR A 404 -2.43 -10.47 13.94
CA TYR A 404 -3.60 -11.27 14.32
C TYR A 404 -4.05 -12.19 13.18
N ILE A 405 -4.25 -11.63 11.99
CA ILE A 405 -4.67 -12.42 10.81
C ILE A 405 -3.57 -13.36 10.31
N SER A 406 -2.32 -13.11 10.67
CA SER A 406 -1.15 -13.89 10.25
C SER A 406 -0.80 -15.05 11.20
N CYS A 407 -1.02 -14.87 12.52
CA CYS A 407 -0.45 -15.72 13.56
C CYS A 407 -0.89 -17.20 13.49
N GLY A 408 -2.02 -17.49 12.87
CA GLY A 408 -2.58 -18.84 12.73
C GLY A 408 -2.21 -19.55 11.41
N ALA A 409 -1.31 -19.00 10.59
CA ALA A 409 -0.83 -19.64 9.36
C ALA A 409 0.03 -20.88 9.63
N ASP A 410 0.21 -21.75 8.63
CA ASP A 410 1.10 -22.92 8.73
C ASP A 410 2.57 -22.53 8.66
N TYR A 411 2.88 -21.43 7.98
CA TYR A 411 4.23 -20.86 7.88
C TYR A 411 4.19 -19.36 7.68
N ILE A 412 5.12 -18.64 8.28
CA ILE A 412 5.18 -17.17 8.25
C ILE A 412 6.56 -16.71 7.82
N TYR A 413 6.63 -16.02 6.68
CA TYR A 413 7.82 -15.32 6.22
C TYR A 413 7.72 -13.83 6.50
N ALA A 414 8.86 -13.22 6.85
CA ALA A 414 9.02 -11.76 6.96
C ALA A 414 10.35 -11.32 6.36
N GLU A 415 10.43 -10.10 5.87
CA GLU A 415 11.70 -9.47 5.58
C GLU A 415 12.42 -9.07 6.90
N PRO A 416 13.77 -8.99 6.94
CA PRO A 416 14.49 -8.61 8.17
C PRO A 416 13.99 -7.30 8.79
N THR A 417 13.57 -6.36 7.94
CA THR A 417 13.12 -5.02 8.32
C THR A 417 11.61 -4.89 8.44
N THR A 418 10.84 -5.95 8.22
CA THR A 418 9.39 -5.98 8.47
C THR A 418 9.10 -5.57 9.91
N ILE A 419 8.17 -4.65 10.13
CA ILE A 419 7.68 -4.31 11.46
C ILE A 419 6.48 -5.19 11.78
N THR A 420 6.61 -6.06 12.80
CA THR A 420 5.61 -7.06 13.17
C THR A 420 5.35 -7.10 14.67
N GLY A 421 4.57 -8.08 15.14
CA GLY A 421 4.18 -8.19 16.55
C GLY A 421 3.10 -7.18 16.92
N SER A 422 3.42 -6.23 17.78
CA SER A 422 2.43 -5.28 18.38
C SER A 422 1.21 -6.00 18.96
N ILE A 423 1.44 -7.22 19.55
CA ILE A 423 0.39 -8.04 20.13
C ILE A 423 -0.17 -7.32 21.35
N GLY A 424 -1.26 -6.60 21.14
CA GLY A 424 -1.87 -5.74 22.16
C GLY A 424 -3.10 -5.04 21.60
N ILE A 425 -4.01 -4.70 22.49
CA ILE A 425 -5.29 -4.04 22.17
C ILE A 425 -5.42 -2.73 22.90
N PHE A 426 -6.07 -1.78 22.28
CA PHE A 426 -6.49 -0.54 22.93
C PHE A 426 -7.87 -0.09 22.44
N GLY A 427 -8.51 0.77 23.22
CA GLY A 427 -9.69 1.52 22.85
C GLY A 427 -9.50 3.00 23.18
N THR A 428 -10.11 3.86 22.41
CA THR A 428 -10.13 5.30 22.64
C THR A 428 -11.56 5.80 22.58
N VAL A 429 -11.94 6.60 23.57
CA VAL A 429 -13.26 7.25 23.63
C VAL A 429 -13.03 8.75 23.77
N PRO A 430 -13.39 9.57 22.77
CA PRO A 430 -13.33 11.02 22.92
C PRO A 430 -14.38 11.51 23.91
N ASN A 431 -14.00 12.43 24.79
CA ASN A 431 -14.89 13.09 25.74
C ASN A 431 -15.02 14.58 25.37
N PHE A 432 -16.15 14.96 24.87
CA PHE A 432 -16.48 16.34 24.45
C PHE A 432 -17.20 17.15 25.52
N SER A 433 -17.31 16.68 26.78
CA SER A 433 -18.05 17.38 27.83
C SER A 433 -17.58 18.81 28.08
N LYS A 434 -16.25 19.04 28.06
CA LYS A 434 -15.67 20.37 28.28
C LYS A 434 -15.96 21.33 27.13
N ILE A 435 -15.85 20.91 25.88
CA ILE A 435 -16.17 21.76 24.71
C ILE A 435 -17.67 22.00 24.63
N ARG A 436 -18.49 20.96 24.89
CA ARG A 436 -19.94 21.08 24.97
C ARG A 436 -20.35 22.20 25.95
N ASN A 437 -19.81 22.18 27.17
CA ASN A 437 -20.07 23.20 28.17
C ASN A 437 -19.62 24.60 27.75
N LYS A 438 -18.45 24.71 27.05
CA LYS A 438 -17.95 26.00 26.55
C LYS A 438 -18.89 26.64 25.51
N VAL A 439 -19.54 25.83 24.68
CA VAL A 439 -20.46 26.32 23.65
C VAL A 439 -21.91 26.41 24.13
N GLY A 440 -22.19 26.08 25.39
CA GLY A 440 -23.50 26.22 26.00
C GLY A 440 -24.52 25.17 25.56
N LEU A 441 -24.07 23.94 25.28
CA LEU A 441 -24.97 22.81 24.98
C LEU A 441 -25.21 21.98 26.24
N ASP A 442 -26.47 21.82 26.63
CA ASP A 442 -26.90 20.97 27.73
C ASP A 442 -27.46 19.65 27.19
N ILE A 443 -27.27 18.58 27.96
CA ILE A 443 -27.84 17.26 27.69
C ILE A 443 -28.59 16.83 28.91
N ASP A 444 -29.86 16.50 28.74
CA ASP A 444 -30.71 15.89 29.74
C ASP A 444 -31.29 14.58 29.21
N GLY A 445 -31.61 13.65 30.10
CA GLY A 445 -32.11 12.35 29.68
C GLY A 445 -32.54 11.48 30.84
N VAL A 446 -33.23 10.40 30.50
CA VAL A 446 -33.67 9.38 31.46
C VAL A 446 -33.13 8.03 31.06
N THR A 447 -32.72 7.22 32.03
CA THR A 447 -32.21 5.86 31.81
C THR A 447 -33.06 4.87 32.59
N THR A 448 -33.26 3.68 32.04
CA THR A 448 -33.95 2.59 32.72
C THR A 448 -33.03 1.83 33.67
N ASN A 449 -31.75 1.76 33.30
CA ASN A 449 -30.72 1.02 34.01
C ASN A 449 -29.43 1.86 34.12
N LYS A 450 -28.57 1.51 35.05
CA LYS A 450 -27.39 2.28 35.44
C LYS A 450 -26.44 2.67 34.28
N HIS A 451 -26.33 1.82 33.28
CA HIS A 451 -25.40 1.98 32.16
C HIS A 451 -26.09 2.00 30.78
N SER A 452 -27.40 2.30 30.72
CA SER A 452 -28.16 2.29 29.47
C SER A 452 -27.68 3.34 28.46
N ASP A 453 -27.01 4.39 28.91
CA ASP A 453 -26.50 5.50 28.11
C ASP A 453 -25.01 5.34 27.73
N LEU A 454 -24.38 4.22 28.12
CA LEU A 454 -22.96 3.98 27.85
C LEU A 454 -22.63 3.98 26.35
N ASN A 455 -23.48 3.44 25.50
CA ASN A 455 -23.26 3.35 24.07
C ASN A 455 -23.67 4.59 23.25
N GLY A 456 -24.40 5.54 23.83
CA GLY A 456 -24.94 6.71 23.13
C GLY A 456 -24.31 8.04 23.55
N ASN A 457 -24.25 8.28 24.85
CA ASN A 457 -23.89 9.59 25.41
C ASN A 457 -22.47 9.67 25.98
N ILE A 458 -21.72 8.58 25.94
CA ILE A 458 -20.39 8.48 26.55
C ILE A 458 -19.44 9.57 26.08
N ILE A 459 -19.50 9.91 24.79
CA ILE A 459 -18.65 10.94 24.16
C ILE A 459 -19.01 12.36 24.64
N TYR A 460 -20.23 12.57 25.13
CA TYR A 460 -20.71 13.89 25.58
C TYR A 460 -20.59 14.10 27.07
N LYS A 461 -20.56 13.03 27.87
CA LYS A 461 -20.44 13.11 29.33
C LYS A 461 -19.07 12.64 29.85
N GLY A 462 -18.36 11.81 29.07
CA GLY A 462 -17.22 11.05 29.52
C GLY A 462 -17.61 9.81 30.35
N MET A 463 -16.67 8.86 30.49
CA MET A 463 -16.82 7.70 31.35
C MET A 463 -16.55 8.08 32.81
N ASN A 464 -17.39 7.60 33.72
CA ASN A 464 -17.07 7.57 35.15
C ASN A 464 -16.10 6.36 35.41
N ALA A 465 -15.61 6.25 36.66
CA ALA A 465 -14.64 5.22 37.03
C ALA A 465 -15.16 3.78 36.81
N GLU A 466 -16.45 3.53 37.10
CA GLU A 466 -17.08 2.23 36.92
C GLU A 466 -17.27 1.88 35.42
N GLU A 467 -17.75 2.84 34.64
CA GLU A 467 -17.89 2.70 33.18
C GLU A 467 -16.54 2.47 32.52
N HIS A 468 -15.50 3.21 32.97
CA HIS A 468 -14.12 2.99 32.49
C HIS A 468 -13.63 1.57 32.84
N ALA A 469 -13.90 1.07 34.06
CA ALA A 469 -13.53 -0.29 34.46
C ALA A 469 -14.24 -1.36 33.60
N LEU A 470 -15.54 -1.17 33.31
CA LEU A 470 -16.30 -2.08 32.44
C LEU A 470 -15.72 -2.13 31.03
N MET A 471 -15.41 -0.97 30.44
CA MET A 471 -14.81 -0.88 29.12
C MET A 471 -13.37 -1.44 29.10
N GLN A 472 -12.59 -1.21 30.16
CA GLN A 472 -11.26 -1.78 30.32
C GLN A 472 -11.30 -3.32 30.33
N THR A 473 -12.28 -3.92 31.01
CA THR A 473 -12.47 -5.40 31.02
C THR A 473 -12.76 -5.94 29.60
N MET A 474 -13.44 -5.16 28.74
CA MET A 474 -13.65 -5.55 27.34
C MET A 474 -12.32 -5.58 26.56
N VAL A 475 -11.45 -4.58 26.77
CA VAL A 475 -10.13 -4.52 26.13
C VAL A 475 -9.22 -5.66 26.63
N GLU A 476 -9.27 -5.97 27.92
CA GLU A 476 -8.52 -7.09 28.53
C GLU A 476 -8.96 -8.44 27.96
N ARG A 477 -10.26 -8.68 27.81
CA ARG A 477 -10.78 -9.89 27.15
C ARG A 477 -10.33 -9.98 25.69
N GLY A 478 -10.32 -8.86 24.96
CA GLY A 478 -9.81 -8.82 23.60
C GLY A 478 -8.32 -9.16 23.54
N TYR A 479 -7.51 -8.66 24.48
CA TYR A 479 -6.09 -9.01 24.59
C TYR A 479 -5.87 -10.48 24.91
N ASP A 480 -6.67 -11.02 25.84
CA ASP A 480 -6.59 -12.44 26.19
C ASP A 480 -6.95 -13.34 25.00
N LEU A 481 -8.00 -12.98 24.25
CA LEU A 481 -8.37 -13.66 23.02
C LEU A 481 -7.24 -13.61 21.98
N PHE A 482 -6.69 -12.42 21.69
CA PHE A 482 -5.61 -12.27 20.72
C PHE A 482 -4.38 -13.10 21.09
N THR A 483 -3.92 -13.03 22.35
CA THR A 483 -2.78 -13.80 22.82
C THR A 483 -3.04 -15.31 22.77
N SER A 484 -4.27 -15.78 23.02
CA SER A 484 -4.65 -17.18 22.88
C SER A 484 -4.58 -17.65 21.43
N ARG A 485 -5.00 -16.82 20.45
CA ARG A 485 -4.89 -17.13 19.01
C ARG A 485 -3.43 -17.25 18.58
N CYS A 486 -2.60 -16.31 19.04
CA CYS A 486 -1.15 -16.38 18.79
C CYS A 486 -0.52 -17.64 19.38
N ALA A 487 -0.84 -17.97 20.62
CA ALA A 487 -0.31 -19.16 21.31
C ALA A 487 -0.69 -20.44 20.57
N ALA A 488 -1.96 -20.57 20.18
CA ALA A 488 -2.44 -21.71 19.42
C ALA A 488 -1.76 -21.82 18.04
N GLY A 489 -1.65 -20.70 17.30
CA GLY A 489 -1.06 -20.69 15.96
C GLY A 489 0.47 -20.87 15.95
N ARG A 490 1.16 -20.44 17.02
CA ARG A 490 2.63 -20.60 17.17
C ARG A 490 3.02 -21.82 18.01
N HIS A 491 2.05 -22.61 18.46
CA HIS A 491 2.26 -23.84 19.27
C HIS A 491 3.09 -23.60 20.53
N VAL A 492 2.83 -22.49 21.23
CA VAL A 492 3.49 -22.10 22.47
C VAL A 492 2.48 -21.78 23.57
N GLU A 493 2.95 -21.71 24.81
CA GLU A 493 2.12 -21.29 25.94
C GLU A 493 1.69 -19.82 25.80
N GLN A 494 0.44 -19.52 26.17
CA GLN A 494 -0.09 -18.15 26.12
C GLN A 494 0.70 -17.18 27.00
N SER A 495 1.25 -17.67 28.12
CA SER A 495 2.12 -16.90 29.02
C SER A 495 3.39 -16.41 28.31
N TYR A 496 3.94 -17.23 27.40
CA TYR A 496 5.08 -16.81 26.57
C TYR A 496 4.68 -15.67 25.63
N ILE A 497 3.57 -15.80 24.91
CA ILE A 497 3.08 -14.74 24.05
C ILE A 497 2.84 -13.44 24.84
N LYS A 498 2.26 -13.53 26.05
CA LYS A 498 2.07 -12.36 26.92
C LYS A 498 3.42 -11.73 27.31
N SER A 499 4.48 -12.51 27.53
CA SER A 499 5.81 -12.00 27.91
C SER A 499 6.54 -11.23 26.80
N ILE A 500 6.31 -11.57 25.53
CA ILE A 500 6.89 -10.91 24.35
C ILE A 500 5.91 -9.91 23.70
N GLY A 501 4.65 -9.92 24.13
CA GLY A 501 3.55 -9.10 23.63
C GLY A 501 3.54 -7.70 24.23
N GLU A 502 2.52 -7.42 25.03
CA GLU A 502 2.29 -6.10 25.65
C GLU A 502 2.25 -4.94 24.64
N GLY A 503 1.87 -5.23 23.38
CA GLY A 503 1.84 -4.23 22.31
C GLY A 503 3.21 -3.89 21.72
N ARG A 504 4.28 -4.64 22.07
CA ARG A 504 5.63 -4.39 21.58
C ARG A 504 5.75 -4.73 20.10
N VAL A 505 6.39 -3.83 19.35
CA VAL A 505 6.77 -4.06 17.96
C VAL A 505 8.15 -4.69 17.89
N TRP A 506 8.34 -5.53 16.87
CA TRP A 506 9.56 -6.24 16.60
C TRP A 506 9.91 -6.14 15.11
N LEU A 507 11.19 -6.20 14.77
CA LEU A 507 11.60 -6.44 13.39
C LEU A 507 11.41 -7.92 13.03
N GLY A 508 11.21 -8.22 11.73
CA GLY A 508 11.11 -9.59 11.23
C GLY A 508 12.29 -10.46 11.64
N SER A 509 13.51 -9.92 11.58
CA SER A 509 14.72 -10.61 12.07
C SER A 509 14.59 -11.05 13.54
N LYS A 510 14.11 -10.16 14.40
CA LYS A 510 13.86 -10.49 15.83
C LYS A 510 12.64 -11.40 15.99
N GLY A 511 11.65 -11.28 15.10
CA GLY A 511 10.48 -12.15 15.05
C GLY A 511 10.82 -13.62 14.90
N VAL A 512 11.85 -13.94 14.09
CA VAL A 512 12.37 -15.32 13.96
C VAL A 512 12.97 -15.81 15.27
N GLU A 513 13.81 -15.00 15.93
CA GLU A 513 14.46 -15.38 17.19
C GLU A 513 13.46 -15.68 18.32
N ILE A 514 12.35 -14.93 18.36
CA ILE A 514 11.29 -15.09 19.38
C ILE A 514 10.12 -15.97 18.92
N GLY A 515 10.21 -16.61 17.76
CA GLY A 515 9.25 -17.61 17.29
C GLY A 515 7.90 -17.06 16.82
N ILE A 516 7.76 -15.75 16.55
CA ILE A 516 6.55 -15.18 15.95
C ILE A 516 6.59 -15.12 14.41
N VAL A 517 7.75 -15.39 13.84
CA VAL A 517 8.02 -15.59 12.40
C VAL A 517 8.78 -16.90 12.28
N ASP A 518 8.57 -17.65 11.20
CA ASP A 518 9.26 -18.93 11.00
C ASP A 518 10.61 -18.75 10.30
N GLU A 519 10.66 -17.89 9.27
CA GLU A 519 11.86 -17.69 8.47
C GLU A 519 11.88 -16.31 7.82
N LEU A 520 13.07 -15.81 7.52
CA LEU A 520 13.23 -14.61 6.70
C LEU A 520 13.06 -14.93 5.23
N GLY A 521 12.24 -14.16 4.53
CA GLY A 521 11.98 -14.34 3.11
C GLY A 521 10.88 -13.42 2.60
N ASN A 522 10.73 -13.44 1.28
CA ASN A 522 9.79 -12.60 0.54
C ASN A 522 8.55 -13.39 0.06
N ILE A 523 7.75 -12.78 -0.81
CA ILE A 523 6.56 -13.41 -1.36
C ILE A 523 6.87 -14.67 -2.20
N ASP A 524 8.00 -14.69 -2.90
CA ASP A 524 8.42 -15.86 -3.69
C ASP A 524 8.77 -17.06 -2.79
N SER A 525 9.42 -16.80 -1.64
CA SER A 525 9.67 -17.80 -0.61
C SER A 525 8.36 -18.38 -0.06
N ALA A 526 7.38 -17.52 0.19
CA ALA A 526 6.07 -17.95 0.67
C ALA A 526 5.29 -18.76 -0.37
N ILE A 527 5.35 -18.39 -1.66
CA ILE A 527 4.76 -19.17 -2.75
C ILE A 527 5.43 -20.53 -2.86
N ALA A 528 6.76 -20.58 -2.82
CA ALA A 528 7.51 -21.84 -2.88
C ALA A 528 7.15 -22.76 -1.70
N LYS A 529 7.05 -22.24 -0.49
CA LYS A 529 6.63 -23.00 0.70
C LYS A 529 5.18 -23.48 0.59
N ALA A 530 4.27 -22.67 0.07
CA ALA A 530 2.89 -23.07 -0.15
C ALA A 530 2.77 -24.22 -1.17
N VAL A 531 3.57 -24.19 -2.24
CA VAL A 531 3.71 -25.26 -3.23
C VAL A 531 4.26 -26.54 -2.61
N GLU A 532 5.31 -26.42 -1.78
CA GLU A 532 5.91 -27.52 -1.02
C GLU A 532 4.88 -28.18 -0.09
N LEU A 533 4.20 -27.39 0.74
CA LEU A 533 3.21 -27.91 1.71
C LEU A 533 1.98 -28.55 1.04
N ALA A 534 1.61 -28.07 -0.15
CA ALA A 534 0.52 -28.65 -0.94
C ALA A 534 0.98 -29.78 -1.88
N HIS A 535 2.26 -30.14 -1.90
CA HIS A 535 2.87 -31.18 -2.76
C HIS A 535 2.56 -30.99 -4.25
N LEU A 536 2.63 -29.75 -4.76
CA LEU A 536 2.31 -29.42 -6.16
C LEU A 536 3.55 -29.51 -7.05
N GLU A 537 3.42 -30.24 -8.18
CA GLU A 537 4.46 -30.26 -9.23
C GLU A 537 4.18 -29.21 -10.32
N ASN A 538 2.90 -29.05 -10.68
CA ASN A 538 2.45 -28.11 -11.69
C ASN A 538 1.29 -27.27 -11.14
N TYR A 539 1.45 -25.97 -11.20
CA TYR A 539 0.45 -25.03 -10.68
C TYR A 539 0.41 -23.73 -11.49
N LYS A 540 -0.62 -22.93 -11.24
CA LYS A 540 -0.69 -21.52 -11.64
C LYS A 540 -1.06 -20.67 -10.45
N LEU A 541 -0.65 -19.39 -10.49
CA LEU A 541 -1.03 -18.42 -9.49
C LEU A 541 -2.41 -17.85 -9.80
N ALA A 542 -3.19 -17.61 -8.76
CA ALA A 542 -4.48 -16.93 -8.84
C ALA A 542 -4.46 -15.78 -7.82
N TYR A 543 -4.48 -14.54 -8.31
CA TYR A 543 -4.33 -13.35 -7.49
C TYR A 543 -5.68 -12.81 -7.01
N TYR A 544 -5.71 -12.38 -5.75
CA TYR A 544 -6.88 -11.79 -5.08
C TYR A 544 -6.47 -10.53 -4.30
N PRO A 545 -7.33 -9.48 -4.19
CA PRO A 545 -8.57 -9.37 -4.96
C PRO A 545 -8.30 -9.42 -6.47
N GLU A 546 -9.25 -9.95 -7.24
CA GLU A 546 -9.14 -9.83 -8.70
C GLU A 546 -9.09 -8.35 -9.06
N VAL A 547 -8.08 -7.96 -9.85
CA VAL A 547 -7.95 -6.57 -10.30
C VAL A 547 -9.17 -6.23 -11.14
N LYS A 548 -10.03 -5.35 -10.61
CA LYS A 548 -11.30 -5.00 -11.24
C LYS A 548 -11.07 -4.23 -12.52
N ASP A 549 -11.98 -4.42 -13.48
CA ASP A 549 -12.01 -3.59 -14.67
C ASP A 549 -12.58 -2.20 -14.30
N PRO A 550 -11.85 -1.11 -14.55
CA PRO A 550 -12.30 0.25 -14.24
C PRO A 550 -13.67 0.60 -14.84
N LEU A 551 -14.01 0.00 -16.00
CA LEU A 551 -15.31 0.17 -16.64
C LEU A 551 -16.46 -0.44 -15.82
N GLU A 552 -16.23 -1.59 -15.18
CA GLU A 552 -17.22 -2.22 -14.30
C GLU A 552 -17.47 -1.39 -13.04
N ASP A 553 -16.41 -0.79 -12.49
CA ASP A 553 -16.52 0.09 -11.32
C ASP A 553 -17.17 1.43 -11.67
N LEU A 554 -16.92 1.98 -12.87
CA LEU A 554 -17.63 3.15 -13.40
C LEU A 554 -19.12 2.89 -13.54
N LEU A 555 -19.51 1.76 -14.11
CA LEU A 555 -20.92 1.37 -14.24
C LEU A 555 -21.60 1.20 -12.88
N LYS A 556 -20.89 0.68 -11.88
CA LYS A 556 -21.38 0.56 -10.50
C LYS A 556 -21.43 1.90 -9.76
N ALA A 557 -20.58 2.87 -10.11
CA ALA A 557 -20.58 4.21 -9.52
C ALA A 557 -21.80 5.03 -9.96
N PHE A 558 -22.33 4.81 -11.17
CA PHE A 558 -23.58 5.42 -11.62
C PHE A 558 -24.81 4.92 -10.86
N ASP A 559 -24.69 3.82 -10.12
CA ASP A 559 -25.80 3.19 -9.37
C ASP A 559 -25.77 3.50 -7.85
N LYS A 560 -24.88 4.37 -7.36
CA LYS A 560 -24.69 4.65 -5.93
C LYS A 560 -24.74 6.13 -5.55
N THR A 561 -25.42 6.38 -4.45
CA THR A 561 -25.68 7.58 -3.63
C THR A 561 -24.56 8.62 -3.55
N THR A 562 -24.97 9.90 -3.35
CA THR A 562 -24.13 11.11 -3.31
C THR A 562 -23.07 11.14 -2.19
N ASP A 563 -21.93 11.80 -2.47
CA ASP A 563 -20.78 11.93 -1.54
C ASP A 563 -21.11 12.62 -0.20
N GLU A 564 -22.15 13.49 -0.17
CA GLU A 564 -22.61 14.13 1.06
C GLU A 564 -23.21 13.11 2.06
N GLU A 565 -23.95 12.11 1.57
CA GLU A 565 -24.49 11.05 2.43
C GLU A 565 -23.38 10.14 2.99
N ARG A 566 -22.28 9.93 2.22
CA ARG A 566 -21.10 9.21 2.68
C ARG A 566 -20.35 9.97 3.77
N LEU A 567 -20.18 11.29 3.65
CA LEU A 567 -19.51 12.11 4.65
C LEU A 567 -20.32 12.14 5.95
N ILE A 568 -21.64 12.31 5.87
CA ILE A 568 -22.54 12.27 7.01
C ILE A 568 -22.51 10.90 7.69
N MET A 569 -22.51 9.79 6.93
CA MET A 569 -22.38 8.45 7.48
C MET A 569 -21.01 8.22 8.13
N LYS A 570 -19.89 8.67 7.54
CA LYS A 570 -18.55 8.57 8.14
C LYS A 570 -18.43 9.34 9.46
N VAL A 571 -18.96 10.56 9.51
CA VAL A 571 -19.01 11.36 10.75
C VAL A 571 -19.89 10.68 11.81
N ARG A 572 -21.05 10.18 11.42
CA ARG A 572 -21.98 9.48 12.30
C ARG A 572 -21.38 8.16 12.83
N GLU A 573 -20.68 7.42 12.00
CA GLU A 573 -19.98 6.18 12.36
C GLU A 573 -18.78 6.45 13.28
N PHE A 574 -17.99 7.51 13.01
CA PHE A 574 -16.90 7.95 13.90
C PHE A 574 -17.40 8.31 15.28
N CYS A 575 -18.58 8.95 15.37
CA CYS A 575 -19.18 9.40 16.62
C CYS A 575 -20.01 8.34 17.36
N SER A 576 -20.43 7.24 16.72
CA SER A 576 -21.49 6.38 17.25
C SER A 576 -21.05 5.09 17.93
N LYS A 577 -19.78 4.68 17.81
CA LYS A 577 -19.31 3.41 18.41
C LYS A 577 -17.94 3.57 19.09
N PRO A 578 -17.78 3.16 20.34
CA PRO A 578 -16.46 2.97 20.93
C PRO A 578 -15.74 1.87 20.16
N ARG A 579 -14.54 2.18 19.62
CA ARG A 579 -13.76 1.22 18.81
C ARG A 579 -12.68 0.57 19.66
N VAL A 580 -12.68 -0.75 19.67
CA VAL A 580 -11.55 -1.55 20.17
C VAL A 580 -10.65 -1.83 18.98
N MET A 581 -9.42 -1.35 19.05
CA MET A 581 -8.50 -1.39 17.93
C MET A 581 -7.21 -2.13 18.27
N ALA A 582 -6.77 -2.93 17.31
CA ALA A 582 -5.46 -3.52 17.24
C ALA A 582 -4.65 -2.77 16.16
N LEU A 583 -4.01 -1.66 16.55
CA LEU A 583 -3.28 -0.78 15.64
C LEU A 583 -1.85 -0.55 16.16
N MET A 584 -0.90 -0.47 15.23
CA MET A 584 0.46 -0.04 15.51
C MET A 584 0.52 1.51 15.58
N PRO A 585 1.45 2.10 16.36
CA PRO A 585 1.68 3.54 16.32
C PRO A 585 2.15 3.99 14.93
N GLU A 586 1.61 5.09 14.47
CA GLU A 586 2.11 5.75 13.26
C GLU A 586 3.47 6.38 13.56
N VAL A 587 4.49 5.95 12.83
CA VAL A 587 5.87 6.45 12.95
C VAL A 587 6.34 6.84 11.56
N THR A 588 6.64 8.11 11.37
CA THR A 588 7.32 8.58 10.17
C THR A 588 8.83 8.42 10.37
N ILE A 589 9.45 7.57 9.56
CA ILE A 589 10.91 7.40 9.49
C ILE A 589 11.37 8.26 8.30
N GLN A 590 12.13 9.30 8.59
CA GLN A 590 12.74 10.19 7.60
C GLN A 590 14.17 9.81 7.33
#